data_a38c6bd692e0ca0eb5b90aa15f14c931
#
_entry.id   a38c6bd692e0ca0eb5b90aa15f14c931
#
_cell.length_a   1.000
_cell.length_b   1.000
_cell.length_c   1.000
_cell.angle_alpha   90.00
_cell.angle_beta   90.00
_cell.angle_gamma   90.00
#
_symmetry.space_group_name_H-M   'P 1'
#
loop_
_entity.id
_entity.type
_entity.pdbx_description
1 polymer ?
#
loop_
_entity_poly.entity_id
_entity_poly.type
_entity_poly.pdbx_seq_one_letter_code
_entity_poly.pdbx_strand_id
1 'polypeptide(L)'
;MLFRSSLAMGSQVRLRVLARDVSIAVEKPDSISIRNRLQAEVEEIAAHPSEPAYQLVKLKCPNGEGRLVSRILRQSVTELGLHPGSQVWALVKASAVIM
;
A
#
# COMPACT_ATOMS: atom_id res chain seq x y z
N MET A 1 -6.70 4.24 8.21
CA MET A 1 -6.12 4.92 7.06
C MET A 1 -7.20 5.18 6.02
N LEU A 2 -7.19 6.36 5.44
CA LEU A 2 -8.16 6.74 4.43
C LEU A 2 -7.47 6.87 3.07
N PHE A 3 -8.14 6.35 2.07
CA PHE A 3 -7.67 6.41 0.68
C PHE A 3 -8.78 7.00 -0.18
N ARG A 4 -8.44 8.01 -0.98
CA ARG A 4 -9.40 8.62 -1.90
C ARG A 4 -9.31 7.93 -3.24
N SER A 5 -10.44 7.51 -3.77
CA SER A 5 -10.51 6.76 -5.02
C SER A 5 -11.61 7.29 -5.92
N SER A 6 -11.41 7.18 -7.23
CA SER A 6 -12.40 7.54 -8.25
C SER A 6 -13.10 6.29 -8.79
N LEU A 7 -13.51 5.40 -7.90
CA LEU A 7 -14.12 4.13 -8.28
C LEU A 7 -15.47 4.29 -8.98
N ALA A 8 -16.23 5.29 -8.63
CA ALA A 8 -17.49 5.58 -9.28
C ALA A 8 -17.28 6.75 -10.24
N MET A 9 -17.72 6.60 -11.45
CA MET A 9 -17.48 7.57 -12.53
C MET A 9 -17.71 9.03 -12.11
N GLY A 10 -16.60 9.75 -11.96
CA GLY A 10 -16.62 11.14 -11.57
C GLY A 10 -16.82 11.39 -10.08
N SER A 11 -17.08 10.35 -9.29
CA SER A 11 -17.24 10.48 -7.86
C SER A 11 -15.94 10.19 -7.13
N GLN A 12 -15.68 10.93 -6.08
CA GLN A 12 -14.57 10.66 -5.19
C GLN A 12 -15.11 9.99 -3.93
N VAL A 13 -14.62 8.81 -3.66
CA VAL A 13 -15.04 8.02 -2.51
C VAL A 13 -13.86 7.87 -1.57
N ARG A 14 -14.08 8.11 -0.29
CA ARG A 14 -13.08 7.85 0.73
C ARG A 14 -13.20 6.41 1.16
N LEU A 15 -12.11 5.69 1.01
CA LEU A 15 -12.03 4.28 1.38
C LEU A 15 -11.12 4.14 2.58
N ARG A 16 -11.53 3.29 3.52
CA ARG A 16 -10.68 2.93 4.66
C ARG A 16 -10.04 1.59 4.36
N VAL A 17 -8.72 1.54 4.44
CA VAL A 17 -7.96 0.32 4.18
C VAL A 17 -7.04 0.06 5.36
N LEU A 18 -7.07 -1.16 5.88
CA LEU A 18 -6.19 -1.55 6.99
C LEU A 18 -4.79 -1.83 6.45
N ALA A 19 -3.78 -1.39 7.19
CA ALA A 19 -2.39 -1.56 6.78
C ALA A 19 -2.01 -3.02 6.54
N ARG A 20 -2.57 -3.95 7.31
CA ARG A 20 -2.32 -5.38 7.17
C ARG A 20 -2.86 -5.96 5.85
N ASP A 21 -3.76 -5.24 5.20
CA ASP A 21 -4.38 -5.68 3.94
C ASP A 21 -3.76 -5.06 2.71
N VAL A 22 -2.67 -4.32 2.89
CA VAL A 22 -1.92 -3.71 1.80
C VAL A 22 -0.60 -4.47 1.64
N SER A 23 -0.41 -5.08 0.49
CA SER A 23 0.84 -5.77 0.15
C SER A 23 1.64 -4.92 -0.83
N ILE A 24 2.92 -5.21 -0.92
CA ILE A 24 3.83 -4.45 -1.79
C ILE A 24 4.50 -5.40 -2.78
N ALA A 25 4.53 -4.99 -4.05
CA ALA A 25 5.29 -5.68 -5.08
C ALA A 25 6.21 -4.67 -5.75
N VAL A 26 7.43 -5.09 -6.08
CA VAL A 26 8.41 -4.22 -6.76
C VAL A 26 8.25 -4.26 -8.27
N GLU A 27 7.59 -5.30 -8.78
CA GLU A 27 7.28 -5.43 -10.21
C GLU A 27 5.77 -5.50 -10.37
N LYS A 28 5.28 -5.06 -11.53
CA LYS A 28 3.85 -5.12 -11.80
C LYS A 28 3.37 -6.56 -11.84
N PRO A 29 2.47 -6.95 -10.94
CA PRO A 29 1.95 -8.33 -10.91
C PRO A 29 0.90 -8.50 -12.00
N ASP A 30 1.08 -9.51 -12.85
CA ASP A 30 0.18 -9.76 -13.98
C ASP A 30 -0.86 -10.85 -13.75
N SER A 31 -0.49 -11.93 -13.11
CA SER A 31 -1.38 -13.09 -13.00
C SER A 31 -1.79 -13.35 -11.56
N ILE A 32 -2.45 -12.37 -10.95
CA ILE A 32 -2.90 -12.49 -9.56
C ILE A 32 -4.39 -12.16 -9.45
N SER A 33 -4.99 -12.64 -8.38
CA SER A 33 -6.41 -12.41 -8.10
C SER A 33 -6.71 -11.02 -7.52
N ILE A 34 -5.69 -10.32 -7.04
CA ILE A 34 -5.87 -8.98 -6.46
C ILE A 34 -6.04 -7.99 -7.60
N ARG A 35 -7.16 -7.29 -7.62
CA ARG A 35 -7.50 -6.37 -8.70
C ARG A 35 -7.09 -4.93 -8.44
N ASN A 36 -7.04 -4.52 -7.17
CA ASN A 36 -6.68 -3.15 -6.83
C ASN A 36 -5.16 -3.02 -6.72
N ARG A 37 -4.55 -2.63 -7.82
CA ARG A 37 -3.10 -2.43 -7.93
C ARG A 37 -2.84 -0.96 -8.19
N LEU A 38 -2.09 -0.33 -7.32
CA LEU A 38 -1.82 1.10 -7.39
C LEU A 38 -0.32 1.34 -7.43
N GLN A 39 0.12 2.15 -8.38
CA GLN A 39 1.50 2.61 -8.36
C GLN A 39 1.69 3.52 -7.15
N ALA A 40 2.81 3.36 -6.49
CA ALA A 40 3.10 4.14 -5.31
C ALA A 40 4.61 4.31 -5.12
N GLU A 41 4.96 5.29 -4.32
CA GLU A 41 6.35 5.52 -3.94
C GLU A 41 6.47 5.36 -2.44
N VAL A 42 7.53 4.70 -1.99
CA VAL A 42 7.81 4.57 -0.56
C VAL A 42 8.21 5.93 -0.04
N GLU A 43 7.47 6.43 0.93
CA GLU A 43 7.73 7.72 1.55
C GLU A 43 8.56 7.59 2.82
N GLU A 44 8.21 6.60 3.65
CA GLU A 44 8.87 6.39 4.93
C GLU A 44 8.71 4.92 5.35
N ILE A 45 9.70 4.41 6.03
CA ILE A 45 9.66 3.08 6.64
C ILE A 45 9.92 3.24 8.13
N ALA A 46 8.99 2.75 8.96
CA ALA A 46 9.08 2.87 10.40
C ALA A 46 8.84 1.54 11.09
N ALA A 47 9.42 1.38 12.27
CA ALA A 47 9.17 0.20 13.08
C ALA A 47 7.71 0.17 13.53
N HIS A 48 7.12 -1.03 13.59
CA HIS A 48 5.78 -1.17 14.13
C HIS A 48 5.83 -0.91 15.64
N PRO A 49 4.90 -0.12 16.19
CA PRO A 49 4.98 0.28 17.59
C PRO A 49 4.83 -0.86 18.59
N SER A 50 4.17 -1.96 18.22
CA SER A 50 3.93 -3.07 19.14
C SER A 50 4.38 -4.43 18.63
N GLU A 51 4.71 -4.56 17.35
CA GLU A 51 5.08 -5.86 16.78
C GLU A 51 6.47 -5.77 16.13
N PRO A 52 7.52 -6.22 16.83
CA PRO A 52 8.91 -6.06 16.35
C PRO A 52 9.22 -6.73 15.01
N ALA A 53 8.48 -7.78 14.67
CA ALA A 53 8.70 -8.47 13.40
C ALA A 53 8.22 -7.68 12.19
N TYR A 54 7.44 -6.65 12.40
CA TYR A 54 6.81 -5.89 11.33
C TYR A 54 7.35 -4.47 11.22
N GLN A 55 7.19 -3.91 10.03
CA GLN A 55 7.45 -2.51 9.78
C GLN A 55 6.24 -1.90 9.07
N LEU A 56 6.07 -0.61 9.26
CA LEU A 56 5.04 0.15 8.56
C LEU A 56 5.70 0.91 7.43
N VAL A 57 5.24 0.66 6.22
CA VAL A 57 5.76 1.34 5.02
C VAL A 57 4.71 2.33 4.57
N LYS A 58 5.04 3.61 4.64
CA LYS A 58 4.15 4.68 4.18
C LYS A 58 4.34 4.85 2.70
N LEU A 59 3.23 4.78 1.96
CA LEU A 59 3.20 4.86 0.51
C LEU A 59 2.47 6.11 0.05
N LYS A 60 3.01 6.74 -0.95
CA LYS A 60 2.45 7.93 -1.55
C LYS A 60 2.05 7.62 -2.98
N CYS A 61 0.80 7.90 -3.33
CA CYS A 61 0.32 7.72 -4.69
C CYS A 61 0.79 8.88 -5.58
N PRO A 62 1.27 8.60 -6.81
CA PRO A 62 1.86 9.63 -7.66
C PRO A 62 0.96 10.80 -7.97
N ASN A 63 -0.34 10.57 -8.01
CA ASN A 63 -1.30 11.61 -8.36
C ASN A 63 -1.69 12.49 -7.18
N GLY A 64 -1.08 12.29 -6.03
CA GLY A 64 -1.45 13.03 -4.83
C GLY A 64 -2.82 12.65 -4.28
N GLU A 65 -3.40 11.57 -4.76
CA GLU A 65 -4.78 11.17 -4.42
C GLU A 65 -4.89 10.43 -3.10
N GLY A 66 -3.81 10.28 -2.38
CA GLY A 66 -3.89 9.64 -1.09
C GLY A 66 -2.59 8.99 -0.67
N ARG A 67 -2.62 8.50 0.55
CA ARG A 67 -1.52 7.77 1.13
C ARG A 67 -2.01 6.47 1.69
N LEU A 68 -1.18 5.45 1.57
CA LEU A 68 -1.45 4.14 2.11
C LEU A 68 -0.36 3.77 3.09
N VAL A 69 -0.69 2.92 4.04
CA VAL A 69 0.29 2.33 4.94
C VAL A 69 0.21 0.83 4.77
N SER A 70 1.35 0.19 4.57
CA SER A 70 1.44 -1.26 4.48
C SER A 70 2.18 -1.80 5.68
N ARG A 71 1.63 -2.84 6.32
CA ARG A 71 2.29 -3.55 7.40
C ARG A 71 2.90 -4.82 6.82
N ILE A 72 4.21 -4.87 6.75
CA ILE A 72 4.91 -6.03 6.20
C ILE A 72 6.03 -6.46 7.13
N LEU A 73 6.50 -7.67 6.95
CA LEU A 73 7.60 -8.20 7.74
C LEU A 73 8.88 -7.41 7.46
N ARG A 74 9.66 -7.18 8.51
CA ARG A 74 10.96 -6.52 8.37
C ARG A 74 11.84 -7.26 7.36
N GLN A 75 11.79 -8.60 7.39
CA GLN A 75 12.52 -9.42 6.45
C GLN A 75 12.12 -9.10 5.00
N SER A 76 10.84 -8.89 4.76
CA SER A 76 10.36 -8.55 3.41
C SER A 76 10.87 -7.19 2.95
N VAL A 77 10.95 -6.22 3.85
CA VAL A 77 11.53 -4.91 3.52
C VAL A 77 12.96 -5.08 3.02
N THR A 78 13.73 -5.90 3.72
CA THR A 78 15.12 -6.18 3.35
C THR A 78 15.23 -6.94 2.04
N GLU A 79 14.42 -7.99 1.87
CA GLU A 79 14.46 -8.82 0.67
C GLU A 79 14.03 -8.07 -0.58
N LEU A 80 13.06 -7.18 -0.45
CA LEU A 80 12.59 -6.36 -1.56
C LEU A 80 13.46 -5.13 -1.79
N GLY A 81 14.40 -4.86 -0.89
CA GLY A 81 15.28 -3.70 -1.01
C GLY A 81 14.53 -2.37 -0.92
N LEU A 82 13.48 -2.32 -0.12
CA LEU A 82 12.66 -1.12 0.00
C LEU A 82 13.39 -0.01 0.76
N HIS A 83 13.27 1.20 0.25
CA HIS A 83 13.81 2.39 0.89
C HIS A 83 12.98 3.60 0.46
N PRO A 84 13.05 4.72 1.18
CA PRO A 84 12.36 5.92 0.75
C PRO A 84 12.74 6.27 -0.69
N GLY A 85 11.74 6.50 -1.53
CA GLY A 85 11.93 6.76 -2.95
C GLY A 85 11.72 5.54 -3.84
N SER A 86 11.62 4.33 -3.27
CA SER A 86 11.37 3.13 -4.07
C SER A 86 10.02 3.23 -4.78
N GLN A 87 10.01 2.89 -6.07
CA GLN A 87 8.77 2.79 -6.85
C GLN A 87 8.22 1.38 -6.70
N VAL A 88 6.98 1.26 -6.26
CA VAL A 88 6.37 -0.03 -5.95
C VAL A 88 4.92 -0.08 -6.43
N TRP A 89 4.33 -1.26 -6.33
CA TRP A 89 2.90 -1.47 -6.54
C TRP A 89 2.28 -1.83 -5.20
N ALA A 90 1.25 -1.07 -4.83
CA ALA A 90 0.45 -1.38 -3.64
C ALA A 90 -0.70 -2.28 -4.09
N LEU A 91 -0.82 -3.43 -3.44
CA LEU A 91 -1.85 -4.42 -3.75
C LEU A 91 -2.86 -4.44 -2.62
N VAL A 92 -4.09 -4.08 -2.93
CA VAL A 92 -5.15 -4.01 -1.93
C VAL A 92 -6.25 -4.99 -2.31
N LYS A 93 -6.59 -5.90 -1.40
CA LYS A 93 -7.68 -6.84 -1.65
C LYS A 93 -9.00 -6.08 -1.71
N ALA A 94 -9.85 -6.42 -2.68
CA ALA A 94 -11.14 -5.77 -2.80
C ALA A 94 -11.98 -5.92 -1.54
N SER A 95 -11.90 -7.08 -0.89
CA SER A 95 -12.65 -7.36 0.35
C SER A 95 -12.13 -6.56 1.55
N ALA A 96 -10.94 -5.97 1.45
CA ALA A 96 -10.35 -5.18 2.53
C ALA A 96 -10.73 -3.71 2.46
N VAL A 97 -11.40 -3.31 1.39
CA VAL A 97 -11.77 -1.92 1.18
C VAL A 97 -13.11 -1.65 1.86
N ILE A 98 -13.14 -0.68 2.75
CA ILE A 98 -14.33 -0.30 3.52
C ILE A 98 -14.76 1.08 3.07
N MET A 99 -15.96 1.15 2.54
CA MET A 99 -16.53 2.43 2.10
C MET A 99 -17.35 3.08 3.21
#